data_11c3c11e6d12095bd6eb7fc0dc2a1236
#
_entry.id   11c3c11e6d12095bd6eb7fc0dc2a1236
#
_cell.length_a   1.000
_cell.length_b   1.000
_cell.length_c   1.000
_cell.angle_alpha   90.00
_cell.angle_beta   90.00
_cell.angle_gamma   90.00
#
_symmetry.space_group_name_H-M   'P 1'
#
loop_
_entity.id
_entity.type
_entity.pdbx_description
1 polymer ?
#
loop_
_entity_poly.entity_id
_entity_poly.type
_entity_poly.pdbx_seq_one_letter_code
_entity_poly.pdbx_strand_id
1 'polypeptide(L)'
;MSGHSKFANIKHKKEKNDAAKGKIFTKIGKEIAVAVKEGGSSDPSNNSRLRDVIAKAKSNNMPNDTIERNIKRASGDMSAANYEHITYEGYGPNGTAIIVETLTDNKNRTASNVKNAFTKGSGNVGTPGCVSFMFDKKGQIVIDKEEYEGVADELMMQVLDAGAEDFVEEEDSFEVLTDPDDFSAVRLAMEEAGIPMVSAEVTMIPQTYVELTDPKDIANIQKTLDMLDDDDDVQDVYHNWDE
;
A
#
# COMPACT_ATOMS: atom_id res chain seq x y z
N MET A 1 9.78 -12.62 -19.30
CA MET A 1 9.75 -11.18 -19.65
C MET A 1 8.53 -10.63 -18.94
N SER A 2 8.74 -9.96 -17.82
CA SER A 2 7.68 -9.36 -17.02
C SER A 2 7.04 -8.24 -17.84
N GLY A 3 5.77 -8.41 -18.22
CA GLY A 3 4.99 -7.32 -18.77
C GLY A 3 4.74 -6.30 -17.67
N HIS A 4 4.86 -5.04 -17.99
CA HIS A 4 4.56 -3.87 -17.18
C HIS A 4 5.30 -3.80 -15.84
N SER A 5 6.39 -3.02 -15.82
CA SER A 5 7.19 -2.83 -14.62
C SER A 5 6.28 -2.29 -13.51
N LYS A 6 6.42 -2.81 -12.30
CA LYS A 6 5.73 -2.35 -11.09
C LYS A 6 5.84 -0.83 -10.91
N PHE A 7 6.92 -0.25 -11.39
CA PHE A 7 7.19 1.16 -11.46
C PHE A 7 6.19 1.91 -12.39
N ALA A 8 5.85 1.35 -13.55
CA ALA A 8 4.83 1.93 -14.44
C ALA A 8 3.47 1.94 -13.76
N ASN A 9 3.11 0.87 -13.04
CA ASN A 9 1.86 0.78 -12.28
C ASN A 9 1.81 1.80 -11.14
N ILE A 10 2.94 2.03 -10.44
CA ILE A 10 3.06 3.08 -9.41
C ILE A 10 2.89 4.47 -10.03
N LYS A 11 3.55 4.77 -11.16
CA LYS A 11 3.38 6.04 -11.87
C LYS A 11 1.93 6.24 -12.32
N HIS A 12 1.30 5.21 -12.89
CA HIS A 12 -0.10 5.26 -13.33
C HIS A 12 -1.09 5.45 -12.17
N LYS A 13 -0.83 4.78 -11.03
CA LYS A 13 -1.60 4.95 -9.80
C LYS A 13 -1.44 6.37 -9.25
N LYS A 14 -0.24 6.96 -9.29
CA LYS A 14 -0.02 8.36 -8.90
C LYS A 14 -0.76 9.36 -9.79
N GLU A 15 -0.80 9.16 -11.10
CA GLU A 15 -1.55 10.03 -12.04
C GLU A 15 -3.08 9.96 -11.81
N LYS A 16 -3.63 8.76 -11.60
CA LYS A 16 -5.04 8.58 -11.19
C LYS A 16 -5.36 9.26 -9.84
N ASN A 17 -4.41 9.30 -8.94
CA ASN A 17 -4.57 9.84 -7.60
C ASN A 17 -4.78 11.36 -7.57
N ASP A 18 -4.36 12.10 -8.59
CA ASP A 18 -4.61 13.55 -8.66
C ASP A 18 -6.11 13.89 -8.77
N ALA A 19 -6.91 13.01 -9.36
CA ALA A 19 -8.38 13.16 -9.42
C ALA A 19 -9.08 12.65 -8.13
N ALA A 20 -8.41 11.81 -7.33
CA ALA A 20 -8.97 11.13 -6.16
C ALA A 20 -8.39 11.62 -4.81
N LYS A 21 -7.68 12.76 -4.79
CA LYS A 21 -6.97 13.30 -3.60
C LYS A 21 -7.80 13.29 -2.31
N GLY A 22 -9.09 13.62 -2.40
CA GLY A 22 -9.98 13.62 -1.23
C GLY A 22 -10.12 12.24 -0.57
N LYS A 23 -10.25 11.18 -1.36
CA LYS A 23 -10.37 9.80 -0.87
C LYS A 23 -9.05 9.33 -0.24
N ILE A 24 -7.94 9.58 -0.90
CA ILE A 24 -6.61 9.21 -0.39
C ILE A 24 -6.36 9.90 0.95
N PHE A 25 -6.69 11.18 1.09
CA PHE A 25 -6.54 11.90 2.36
C PHE A 25 -7.45 11.35 3.45
N THR A 26 -8.64 10.86 3.10
CA THR A 26 -9.55 10.18 4.04
C THR A 26 -8.93 8.87 4.53
N LYS A 27 -8.40 8.04 3.61
CA LYS A 27 -7.74 6.77 3.93
C LYS A 27 -6.51 7.01 4.82
N ILE A 28 -5.61 7.90 4.44
CA ILE A 28 -4.43 8.27 5.23
C ILE A 28 -4.82 8.85 6.60
N GLY A 29 -5.90 9.63 6.67
CA GLY A 29 -6.42 10.16 7.94
C GLY A 29 -6.84 9.06 8.92
N LYS A 30 -7.41 7.96 8.43
CA LYS A 30 -7.72 6.77 9.24
C LYS A 30 -6.44 6.06 9.70
N GLU A 31 -5.46 5.90 8.81
CA GLU A 31 -4.15 5.33 9.17
C GLU A 31 -3.44 6.14 10.25
N ILE A 32 -3.44 7.48 10.15
CA ILE A 32 -2.90 8.37 11.20
C ILE A 32 -3.61 8.13 12.53
N ALA A 33 -4.96 8.05 12.52
CA ALA A 33 -5.72 7.84 13.75
C ALA A 33 -5.37 6.50 14.42
N VAL A 34 -5.24 5.43 13.63
CA VAL A 34 -4.82 4.12 14.12
C VAL A 34 -3.37 4.14 14.62
N ALA A 35 -2.45 4.75 13.87
CA ALA A 35 -1.04 4.83 14.23
C ALA A 35 -0.82 5.58 15.55
N VAL A 36 -1.53 6.68 15.79
CA VAL A 36 -1.48 7.41 17.07
C VAL A 36 -2.03 6.58 18.22
N LYS A 37 -3.15 5.88 17.98
CA LYS A 37 -3.86 5.13 19.02
C LYS A 37 -3.11 3.86 19.44
N GLU A 38 -2.65 3.07 18.47
CA GLU A 38 -1.93 1.82 18.71
C GLU A 38 -0.48 2.05 19.15
N GLY A 39 0.18 3.07 18.58
CA GLY A 39 1.55 3.42 18.93
C GLY A 39 1.67 4.19 20.24
N GLY A 40 0.56 4.60 20.86
CA GLY A 40 0.51 5.25 22.17
C GLY A 40 1.16 6.63 22.23
N SER A 41 1.60 7.20 21.10
CA SER A 41 2.23 8.52 21.03
C SER A 41 1.79 9.27 19.77
N SER A 42 1.50 10.55 19.94
CA SER A 42 1.27 11.49 18.82
C SER A 42 2.56 12.15 18.32
N ASP A 43 3.70 11.84 18.95
CA ASP A 43 5.01 12.31 18.52
C ASP A 43 5.65 11.28 17.59
N PRO A 44 5.89 11.62 16.30
CA PRO A 44 6.50 10.69 15.35
C PRO A 44 7.93 10.27 15.70
N SER A 45 8.65 11.01 16.56
CA SER A 45 9.97 10.59 17.05
C SER A 45 9.89 9.35 17.96
N ASN A 46 8.76 9.16 18.62
CA ASN A 46 8.49 8.05 19.54
C ASN A 46 7.50 7.01 18.97
N ASN A 47 7.09 7.16 17.70
CA ASN A 47 6.11 6.30 17.05
C ASN A 47 6.52 6.07 15.59
N SER A 48 7.20 4.94 15.31
CA SER A 48 7.71 4.61 13.98
C SER A 48 6.58 4.48 12.97
N ARG A 49 5.47 3.82 13.33
CA ARG A 49 4.31 3.68 12.46
C ARG A 49 3.71 5.03 12.06
N LEU A 50 3.59 5.96 13.01
CA LEU A 50 3.10 7.31 12.71
C LEU A 50 4.07 8.04 11.77
N ARG A 51 5.37 7.86 11.95
CA ARG A 51 6.40 8.44 11.07
C ARG A 51 6.25 7.93 9.63
N ASP A 52 6.05 6.64 9.45
CA ASP A 52 5.85 6.04 8.12
C ASP A 52 4.56 6.53 7.47
N VAL A 53 3.46 6.62 8.22
CA VAL A 53 2.19 7.17 7.71
C VAL A 53 2.32 8.65 7.35
N ILE A 54 3.08 9.44 8.12
CA ILE A 54 3.37 10.85 7.77
C ILE A 54 4.19 10.92 6.48
N ALA A 55 5.19 10.05 6.29
CA ALA A 55 5.95 9.99 5.05
C ALA A 55 5.04 9.63 3.85
N LYS A 56 4.16 8.64 3.99
CA LYS A 56 3.12 8.28 3.01
C LYS A 56 2.19 9.46 2.72
N ALA A 57 1.78 10.22 3.73
CA ALA A 57 0.95 11.41 3.56
C ALA A 57 1.66 12.49 2.72
N LYS A 58 2.93 12.75 3.02
CA LYS A 58 3.74 13.73 2.29
C LYS A 58 3.99 13.31 0.84
N SER A 59 4.27 12.03 0.59
CA SER A 59 4.45 11.50 -0.77
C SER A 59 3.18 11.57 -1.63
N ASN A 60 2.00 11.63 -0.98
CA ASN A 60 0.71 11.87 -1.62
C ASN A 60 0.29 13.35 -1.62
N ASN A 61 1.23 14.26 -1.36
CA ASN A 61 1.00 15.71 -1.33
C ASN A 61 -0.08 16.17 -0.34
N MET A 62 -0.25 15.46 0.78
CA MET A 62 -1.15 15.89 1.84
C MET A 62 -0.56 17.11 2.55
N PRO A 63 -1.31 18.22 2.70
CA PRO A 63 -0.81 19.42 3.36
C PRO A 63 -0.43 19.16 4.82
N ASN A 64 0.68 19.76 5.29
CA ASN A 64 1.14 19.60 6.66
C ASN A 64 0.07 19.96 7.70
N ASP A 65 -0.69 21.05 7.48
CA ASP A 65 -1.81 21.43 8.35
C ASP A 65 -2.87 20.35 8.48
N THR A 66 -3.09 19.59 7.40
CA THR A 66 -4.04 18.48 7.40
C THR A 66 -3.49 17.29 8.18
N ILE A 67 -2.21 16.99 8.03
CA ILE A 67 -1.52 15.94 8.80
C ILE A 67 -1.59 16.27 10.29
N GLU A 68 -1.18 17.47 10.69
CA GLU A 68 -1.19 17.91 12.09
C GLU A 68 -2.60 17.90 12.69
N ARG A 69 -3.61 18.32 11.92
CA ARG A 69 -5.01 18.29 12.35
C ARG A 69 -5.49 16.86 12.62
N ASN A 70 -5.14 15.89 11.76
CA ASN A 70 -5.48 14.49 11.97
C ASN A 70 -4.78 13.91 13.20
N ILE A 71 -3.50 14.20 13.41
CA ILE A 71 -2.74 13.78 14.60
C ILE A 71 -3.37 14.36 15.88
N LYS A 72 -3.64 15.67 15.88
CA LYS A 72 -4.27 16.36 17.01
C LYS A 72 -5.65 15.79 17.34
N ARG A 73 -6.46 15.53 16.31
CA ARG A 73 -7.78 14.91 16.47
C ARG A 73 -7.66 13.51 17.07
N ALA A 74 -6.72 12.70 16.58
CA ALA A 74 -6.50 11.34 17.07
C ALA A 74 -6.00 11.30 18.53
N SER A 75 -5.21 12.29 18.96
CA SER A 75 -4.66 12.38 20.32
C SER A 75 -5.62 13.00 21.34
N GLY A 76 -6.56 13.84 20.89
CA GLY A 76 -7.43 14.62 21.78
C GLY A 76 -8.83 14.04 21.98
N ASP A 77 -9.26 13.11 21.12
CA ASP A 77 -10.65 12.62 21.12
C ASP A 77 -10.71 11.15 21.58
N MET A 78 -11.08 10.95 22.85
CA MET A 78 -11.40 9.61 23.35
C MET A 78 -12.61 8.99 22.65
N SER A 79 -13.38 9.77 21.88
CA SER A 79 -14.50 9.35 21.04
C SER A 79 -14.10 9.17 19.56
N ALA A 80 -12.82 9.37 19.22
CA ALA A 80 -12.33 9.10 17.87
C ALA A 80 -12.72 7.69 17.45
N ALA A 81 -13.35 7.58 16.28
CA ALA A 81 -13.88 6.32 15.77
C ALA A 81 -12.88 5.17 16.00
N ASN A 82 -13.36 4.12 16.64
CA ASN A 82 -12.57 2.90 16.79
C ASN A 82 -12.56 2.20 15.45
N TYR A 83 -11.51 2.48 14.65
CA TYR A 83 -11.29 1.74 13.43
C TYR A 83 -10.75 0.35 13.77
N GLU A 84 -11.39 -0.65 13.16
CA GLU A 84 -10.94 -2.02 13.21
C GLU A 84 -10.28 -2.39 11.88
N HIS A 85 -9.14 -3.04 11.96
CA HIS A 85 -8.47 -3.60 10.80
C HIS A 85 -9.08 -4.96 10.47
N ILE A 86 -9.59 -5.11 9.25
CA ILE A 86 -10.17 -6.37 8.75
C ILE A 86 -9.59 -6.63 7.37
N THR A 87 -9.06 -7.85 7.20
CA THR A 87 -8.58 -8.35 5.91
C THR A 87 -9.62 -9.28 5.30
N TYR A 88 -9.99 -9.01 4.06
CA TYR A 88 -10.81 -9.91 3.25
C TYR A 88 -9.94 -10.54 2.17
N GLU A 89 -10.19 -11.81 1.91
CA GLU A 89 -9.51 -12.59 0.90
C GLU A 89 -10.51 -13.22 -0.06
N GLY A 90 -10.13 -13.35 -1.31
CA GLY A 90 -11.01 -13.96 -2.29
C GLY A 90 -10.39 -14.16 -3.65
N TYR A 91 -11.17 -14.68 -4.55
CA TYR A 91 -10.79 -14.94 -5.92
C TYR A 91 -11.60 -14.08 -6.88
N GLY A 92 -10.91 -13.50 -7.85
CA GLY A 92 -11.48 -12.87 -9.03
C GLY A 92 -11.59 -13.83 -10.21
N PRO A 93 -11.79 -13.30 -11.43
CA PRO A 93 -11.88 -14.09 -12.65
C PRO A 93 -10.65 -14.98 -12.85
N ASN A 94 -10.86 -16.16 -13.42
CA ASN A 94 -9.79 -17.13 -13.74
C ASN A 94 -8.85 -17.47 -12.55
N GLY A 95 -9.36 -17.37 -11.32
CA GLY A 95 -8.59 -17.73 -10.11
C GLY A 95 -7.56 -16.67 -9.69
N THR A 96 -7.66 -15.43 -10.16
CA THR A 96 -6.83 -14.34 -9.63
C THR A 96 -7.07 -14.17 -8.14
N ALA A 97 -5.99 -14.14 -7.37
CA ALA A 97 -6.04 -13.95 -5.92
C ALA A 97 -6.14 -12.46 -5.59
N ILE A 98 -7.00 -12.10 -4.65
CA ILE A 98 -7.20 -10.71 -4.20
C ILE A 98 -7.24 -10.67 -2.69
N ILE A 99 -6.42 -9.77 -2.09
CA ILE A 99 -6.43 -9.43 -0.67
C ILE A 99 -6.90 -7.98 -0.55
N VAL A 100 -7.83 -7.73 0.38
CA VAL A 100 -8.38 -6.39 0.64
C VAL A 100 -8.16 -6.05 2.10
N GLU A 101 -7.32 -5.07 2.36
CA GLU A 101 -7.10 -4.53 3.71
C GLU A 101 -8.03 -3.35 3.96
N THR A 102 -8.73 -3.36 5.09
CA THR A 102 -9.73 -2.35 5.44
C THR A 102 -9.51 -1.77 6.83
N LEU A 103 -9.84 -0.48 6.98
CA LEU A 103 -9.98 0.19 8.28
C LEU A 103 -11.40 0.74 8.39
N THR A 104 -12.21 0.15 9.25
CA THR A 104 -13.62 0.46 9.34
C THR A 104 -14.13 0.67 10.76
N ASP A 105 -15.07 1.57 10.90
CA ASP A 105 -15.92 1.75 12.09
C ASP A 105 -17.22 0.95 12.02
N ASN A 106 -17.49 0.27 10.87
CA ASN A 106 -18.70 -0.51 10.63
C ASN A 106 -18.43 -1.77 9.78
N LYS A 107 -18.13 -2.87 10.46
CA LYS A 107 -17.85 -4.18 9.85
C LYS A 107 -18.92 -4.66 8.87
N ASN A 108 -20.19 -4.44 9.19
CA ASN A 108 -21.30 -4.94 8.36
C ASN A 108 -21.39 -4.18 7.03
N ARG A 109 -21.18 -2.87 7.06
CA ARG A 109 -21.10 -2.03 5.86
C ARG A 109 -19.96 -2.51 4.97
N THR A 110 -18.75 -2.59 5.52
CA THR A 110 -17.55 -2.98 4.78
C THR A 110 -17.66 -4.39 4.20
N ALA A 111 -18.10 -5.36 4.99
CA ALA A 111 -18.30 -6.73 4.50
C ALA A 111 -19.28 -6.79 3.33
N SER A 112 -20.38 -6.02 3.38
CA SER A 112 -21.36 -5.94 2.30
C SER A 112 -20.79 -5.31 1.05
N ASN A 113 -20.02 -4.23 1.19
CA ASN A 113 -19.39 -3.52 0.07
C ASN A 113 -18.33 -4.38 -0.61
N VAL A 114 -17.43 -4.99 0.16
CA VAL A 114 -16.38 -5.89 -0.36
C VAL A 114 -17.02 -7.06 -1.09
N LYS A 115 -18.01 -7.75 -0.48
CA LYS A 115 -18.71 -8.84 -1.13
C LYS A 115 -19.41 -8.41 -2.43
N ASN A 116 -20.01 -7.22 -2.45
CA ASN A 116 -20.64 -6.69 -3.66
C ASN A 116 -19.62 -6.41 -4.75
N ALA A 117 -18.44 -5.85 -4.44
CA ALA A 117 -17.38 -5.60 -5.40
C ALA A 117 -16.93 -6.92 -6.07
N PHE A 118 -16.61 -7.94 -5.29
CA PHE A 118 -16.24 -9.26 -5.82
C PHE A 118 -17.35 -9.85 -6.70
N THR A 119 -18.59 -9.87 -6.22
CA THR A 119 -19.73 -10.43 -6.97
C THR A 119 -19.97 -9.71 -8.30
N LYS A 120 -19.85 -8.39 -8.32
CA LYS A 120 -20.00 -7.56 -9.53
C LYS A 120 -18.92 -7.79 -10.58
N GLY A 121 -17.75 -8.21 -10.16
CA GLY A 121 -16.62 -8.59 -11.02
C GLY A 121 -16.50 -10.11 -11.22
N SER A 122 -17.57 -10.87 -11.02
CA SER A 122 -17.60 -12.33 -11.22
C SER A 122 -16.64 -13.12 -10.32
N GLY A 123 -16.25 -12.53 -9.18
CA GLY A 123 -15.45 -13.15 -8.15
C GLY A 123 -16.26 -13.52 -6.91
N ASN A 124 -15.59 -14.00 -5.88
CA ASN A 124 -16.18 -14.28 -4.58
C ASN A 124 -15.19 -14.09 -3.43
N VAL A 125 -15.68 -13.62 -2.31
CA VAL A 125 -14.95 -13.57 -1.05
C VAL A 125 -14.89 -14.98 -0.47
N GLY A 126 -13.68 -15.42 -0.10
CA GLY A 126 -13.41 -16.70 0.52
C GLY A 126 -13.27 -16.61 2.04
N THR A 127 -12.74 -17.67 2.63
CA THR A 127 -12.39 -17.69 4.05
C THR A 127 -11.02 -17.04 4.28
N PRO A 128 -10.77 -16.46 5.47
CA PRO A 128 -9.42 -15.97 5.81
C PRO A 128 -8.34 -17.04 5.58
N GLY A 129 -7.23 -16.67 4.95
CA GLY A 129 -6.15 -17.58 4.61
C GLY A 129 -6.30 -18.29 3.26
N CYS A 130 -7.38 -18.03 2.49
CA CYS A 130 -7.60 -18.75 1.23
C CYS A 130 -6.65 -18.31 0.10
N VAL A 131 -6.07 -17.10 0.15
CA VAL A 131 -5.12 -16.60 -0.84
C VAL A 131 -3.86 -15.99 -0.25
N SER A 132 -3.82 -15.64 1.03
CA SER A 132 -2.69 -14.94 1.65
C SER A 132 -1.38 -15.72 1.58
N PHE A 133 -1.43 -17.06 1.54
CA PHE A 133 -0.25 -17.92 1.35
C PHE A 133 0.43 -17.76 -0.02
N MET A 134 -0.24 -17.11 -0.98
CA MET A 134 0.30 -16.83 -2.34
C MET A 134 1.07 -15.50 -2.39
N PHE A 135 1.16 -14.79 -1.28
CA PHE A 135 1.81 -13.50 -1.17
C PHE A 135 2.84 -13.49 -0.04
N ASP A 136 3.91 -12.75 -0.26
CA ASP A 136 4.90 -12.44 0.77
C ASP A 136 4.72 -11.01 1.25
N LYS A 137 4.60 -10.82 2.56
CA LYS A 137 4.55 -9.49 3.16
C LYS A 137 5.97 -8.94 3.28
N LYS A 138 6.26 -7.83 2.60
CA LYS A 138 7.58 -7.19 2.53
C LYS A 138 7.46 -5.69 2.67
N GLY A 139 8.49 -5.07 3.23
CA GLY A 139 8.75 -3.65 2.97
C GLY A 139 9.30 -3.51 1.56
N GLN A 140 8.76 -2.56 0.80
CA GLN A 140 9.18 -2.29 -0.57
C GLN A 140 9.42 -0.80 -0.76
N ILE A 141 10.59 -0.46 -1.28
CA ILE A 141 10.95 0.90 -1.64
C ILE A 141 11.34 0.91 -3.10
N VAL A 142 10.75 1.82 -3.88
CA VAL A 142 11.01 1.96 -5.31
C VAL A 142 11.65 3.31 -5.58
N ILE A 143 12.74 3.29 -6.32
CA ILE A 143 13.55 4.46 -6.69
C ILE A 143 13.51 4.57 -8.21
N ASP A 144 13.20 5.76 -8.74
CA ASP A 144 13.30 6.06 -10.17
C ASP A 144 14.77 6.26 -10.54
N LYS A 145 15.27 5.52 -11.54
CA LYS A 145 16.64 5.67 -12.03
C LYS A 145 16.92 7.06 -12.60
N GLU A 146 15.91 7.72 -13.17
CA GLU A 146 16.06 9.09 -13.70
C GLU A 146 16.22 10.14 -12.59
N GLU A 147 15.67 9.87 -11.40
CA GLU A 147 15.76 10.78 -10.24
C GLU A 147 16.98 10.51 -9.35
N TYR A 148 17.66 9.35 -9.54
CA TYR A 148 18.82 8.97 -8.75
C TYR A 148 20.13 9.27 -9.48
N GLU A 149 20.88 10.24 -8.99
CA GLU A 149 22.15 10.68 -9.61
C GLU A 149 23.39 9.85 -9.21
N GLY A 150 23.21 8.83 -8.34
CA GLY A 150 24.31 8.01 -7.81
C GLY A 150 24.62 6.76 -8.66
N VAL A 151 25.52 5.94 -8.14
CA VAL A 151 25.94 4.67 -8.75
C VAL A 151 25.14 3.52 -8.15
N ALA A 152 24.61 2.61 -8.98
CA ALA A 152 23.79 1.49 -8.55
C ALA A 152 24.45 0.59 -7.49
N ASP A 153 25.77 0.28 -7.68
CA ASP A 153 26.53 -0.56 -6.75
C ASP A 153 26.69 0.11 -5.36
N GLU A 154 26.85 1.44 -5.32
CA GLU A 154 26.92 2.19 -4.06
C GLU A 154 25.57 2.21 -3.35
N LEU A 155 24.48 2.40 -4.10
CA LEU A 155 23.13 2.33 -3.57
C LEU A 155 22.84 0.96 -2.99
N MET A 156 23.17 -0.12 -3.73
CA MET A 156 22.98 -1.50 -3.27
C MET A 156 23.70 -1.75 -1.95
N MET A 157 25.00 -1.38 -1.85
CA MET A 157 25.75 -1.54 -0.61
C MET A 157 25.11 -0.75 0.54
N GLN A 158 24.70 0.48 0.29
CA GLN A 158 24.12 1.36 1.30
C GLN A 158 22.79 0.82 1.84
N VAL A 159 21.91 0.32 0.97
CA VAL A 159 20.61 -0.21 1.42
C VAL A 159 20.73 -1.56 2.13
N LEU A 160 21.67 -2.42 1.69
CA LEU A 160 21.97 -3.68 2.36
C LEU A 160 22.60 -3.45 3.75
N ASP A 161 23.52 -2.49 3.88
CA ASP A 161 24.10 -2.08 5.18
C ASP A 161 23.02 -1.48 6.11
N ALA A 162 21.99 -0.85 5.56
CA ALA A 162 20.85 -0.33 6.33
C ALA A 162 19.88 -1.41 6.81
N GLY A 163 20.00 -2.65 6.32
CA GLY A 163 19.17 -3.78 6.70
C GLY A 163 18.17 -4.26 5.63
N ALA A 164 18.32 -3.85 4.38
CA ALA A 164 17.54 -4.42 3.29
C ALA A 164 17.88 -5.91 3.09
N GLU A 165 16.86 -6.71 2.74
CA GLU A 165 17.04 -8.13 2.42
C GLU A 165 17.50 -8.35 0.98
N ASP A 166 17.00 -7.50 0.07
CA ASP A 166 17.28 -7.65 -1.35
C ASP A 166 17.27 -6.29 -2.07
N PHE A 167 17.99 -6.23 -3.17
CA PHE A 167 18.09 -5.10 -4.07
C PHE A 167 17.97 -5.59 -5.50
N VAL A 168 16.93 -5.15 -6.19
CA VAL A 168 16.65 -5.54 -7.58
C VAL A 168 16.82 -4.34 -8.49
N GLU A 169 17.60 -4.51 -9.54
CA GLU A 169 17.75 -3.52 -10.59
C GLU A 169 16.85 -3.88 -11.76
N GLU A 170 15.83 -3.06 -11.99
CA GLU A 170 14.91 -3.13 -13.11
C GLU A 170 15.34 -2.18 -14.24
N GLU A 171 14.62 -2.15 -15.36
CA GLU A 171 14.95 -1.30 -16.49
C GLU A 171 14.98 0.20 -16.12
N ASP A 172 13.90 0.68 -15.48
CA ASP A 172 13.68 2.11 -15.18
C ASP A 172 13.75 2.43 -13.67
N SER A 173 13.96 1.45 -12.81
CA SER A 173 13.91 1.62 -11.37
C SER A 173 14.85 0.70 -10.60
N PHE A 174 15.06 1.04 -9.32
CA PHE A 174 15.60 0.13 -8.32
C PHE A 174 14.49 -0.22 -7.34
N GLU A 175 14.44 -1.49 -6.95
CA GLU A 175 13.54 -2.00 -5.93
C GLU A 175 14.34 -2.50 -4.74
N VAL A 176 14.02 -2.00 -3.54
CA VAL A 176 14.64 -2.43 -2.28
C VAL A 176 13.59 -3.18 -1.50
N LEU A 177 13.89 -4.41 -1.10
CA LEU A 177 13.02 -5.26 -0.30
C LEU A 177 13.56 -5.40 1.12
N THR A 178 12.67 -5.37 2.10
CA THR A 178 13.00 -5.52 3.51
C THR A 178 12.06 -6.51 4.19
N ASP A 179 12.47 -7.04 5.33
CA ASP A 179 11.49 -7.54 6.27
C ASP A 179 10.54 -6.41 6.69
N PRO A 180 9.24 -6.68 6.91
CA PRO A 180 8.29 -5.65 7.36
C PRO A 180 8.71 -4.92 8.65
N ASP A 181 9.40 -5.62 9.55
CA ASP A 181 9.83 -5.06 10.83
C ASP A 181 11.05 -4.12 10.67
N ASP A 182 11.89 -4.35 9.64
CA ASP A 182 13.07 -3.53 9.34
C ASP A 182 12.75 -2.36 8.39
N PHE A 183 11.59 -2.36 7.75
CA PHE A 183 11.19 -1.37 6.75
C PHE A 183 11.38 0.08 7.22
N SER A 184 10.90 0.39 8.41
CA SER A 184 10.94 1.77 8.93
C SER A 184 12.37 2.27 9.11
N ALA A 185 13.28 1.40 9.55
CA ALA A 185 14.69 1.73 9.75
C ALA A 185 15.40 1.96 8.41
N VAL A 186 15.18 1.07 7.44
CA VAL A 186 15.77 1.18 6.09
C VAL A 186 15.25 2.42 5.37
N ARG A 187 13.93 2.66 5.39
CA ARG A 187 13.32 3.85 4.79
C ARG A 187 13.91 5.14 5.38
N LEU A 188 14.06 5.19 6.71
CA LEU A 188 14.63 6.37 7.39
C LEU A 188 16.09 6.59 6.99
N ALA A 189 16.91 5.54 6.95
CA ALA A 189 18.30 5.63 6.51
C ALA A 189 18.43 6.16 5.08
N MET A 190 17.54 5.72 4.17
CA MET A 190 17.49 6.21 2.80
C MET A 190 17.06 7.69 2.73
N GLU A 191 16.06 8.09 3.55
CA GLU A 191 15.63 9.50 3.64
C GLU A 191 16.76 10.40 4.14
N GLU A 192 17.49 9.98 5.18
CA GLU A 192 18.65 10.72 5.74
C GLU A 192 19.82 10.81 4.73
N ALA A 193 19.97 9.81 3.88
CA ALA A 193 20.95 9.82 2.79
C ALA A 193 20.51 10.66 1.58
N GLY A 194 19.30 11.20 1.60
CA GLY A 194 18.75 12.01 0.50
C GLY A 194 18.39 11.22 -0.75
N ILE A 195 18.17 9.90 -0.62
CA ILE A 195 17.80 9.04 -1.74
C ILE A 195 16.32 9.31 -2.09
N PRO A 196 16.00 9.68 -3.36
CA PRO A 196 14.64 9.91 -3.78
C PRO A 196 13.86 8.59 -3.83
N MET A 197 12.70 8.54 -3.18
CA MET A 197 11.83 7.36 -3.15
C MET A 197 10.50 7.70 -3.84
N VAL A 198 10.19 6.97 -4.91
CA VAL A 198 8.89 7.09 -5.62
C VAL A 198 7.77 6.51 -4.78
N SER A 199 8.02 5.39 -4.13
CA SER A 199 7.13 4.78 -3.14
C SER A 199 7.94 4.08 -2.06
N ALA A 200 7.38 4.01 -0.86
CA ALA A 200 7.94 3.28 0.26
C ALA A 200 6.78 2.82 1.16
N GLU A 201 6.50 1.53 1.17
CA GLU A 201 5.39 0.96 1.92
C GLU A 201 5.62 -0.52 2.27
N VAL A 202 4.93 -1.00 3.29
CA VAL A 202 4.81 -2.44 3.53
C VAL A 202 3.68 -2.94 2.66
N THR A 203 3.95 -3.94 1.83
CA THR A 203 3.03 -4.43 0.80
C THR A 203 2.99 -5.97 0.77
N MET A 204 2.02 -6.52 0.07
CA MET A 204 1.88 -7.96 -0.20
C MET A 204 2.35 -8.24 -1.63
N ILE A 205 3.45 -8.96 -1.78
CA ILE A 205 4.06 -9.26 -3.08
C ILE A 205 3.61 -10.66 -3.53
N PRO A 206 2.96 -10.81 -4.69
CA PRO A 206 2.58 -12.11 -5.21
C PRO A 206 3.81 -12.97 -5.52
N GLN A 207 3.78 -14.25 -5.12
CA GLN A 207 4.81 -15.22 -5.48
C GLN A 207 4.69 -15.67 -6.94
N THR A 208 3.47 -15.61 -7.50
CA THR A 208 3.17 -15.95 -8.91
C THR A 208 2.08 -15.03 -9.44
N TYR A 209 2.16 -14.70 -10.71
CA TYR A 209 1.18 -13.86 -11.40
C TYR A 209 0.26 -14.68 -12.30
N VAL A 210 -0.96 -14.19 -12.52
CA VAL A 210 -1.97 -14.77 -13.41
C VAL A 210 -2.21 -13.81 -14.56
N GLU A 211 -1.89 -14.24 -15.77
CA GLU A 211 -2.21 -13.50 -16.99
C GLU A 211 -3.70 -13.73 -17.37
N LEU A 212 -4.42 -12.67 -17.69
CA LEU A 212 -5.79 -12.72 -18.19
C LEU A 212 -5.79 -12.34 -19.66
N THR A 213 -6.32 -13.22 -20.49
CA THR A 213 -6.40 -13.00 -21.96
C THR A 213 -7.83 -12.76 -22.45
N ASP A 214 -8.84 -13.18 -21.68
CA ASP A 214 -10.24 -12.92 -22.02
C ASP A 214 -10.62 -11.47 -21.68
N PRO A 215 -11.05 -10.64 -22.65
CA PRO A 215 -11.46 -9.26 -22.39
C PRO A 215 -12.57 -9.12 -21.35
N LYS A 216 -13.42 -10.13 -21.17
CA LYS A 216 -14.47 -10.15 -20.17
C LYS A 216 -13.89 -10.32 -18.77
N ASP A 217 -12.89 -11.19 -18.60
CA ASP A 217 -12.22 -11.40 -17.34
C ASP A 217 -11.41 -10.16 -16.95
N ILE A 218 -10.72 -9.54 -17.89
CA ILE A 218 -10.03 -8.26 -17.70
C ILE A 218 -11.00 -7.17 -17.25
N ALA A 219 -12.14 -7.02 -17.91
CA ALA A 219 -13.16 -6.04 -17.52
C ALA A 219 -13.77 -6.33 -16.14
N ASN A 220 -13.91 -7.59 -15.77
CA ASN A 220 -14.45 -8.00 -14.49
C ASN A 220 -13.47 -7.74 -13.34
N ILE A 221 -12.18 -8.09 -13.49
CA ILE A 221 -11.18 -7.81 -12.46
C ILE A 221 -11.02 -6.30 -12.27
N GLN A 222 -10.92 -5.53 -13.35
CA GLN A 222 -10.82 -4.08 -13.30
C GLN A 222 -11.99 -3.46 -12.55
N LYS A 223 -13.22 -3.95 -12.82
CA LYS A 223 -14.41 -3.50 -12.11
C LYS A 223 -14.35 -3.80 -10.61
N THR A 224 -13.85 -4.98 -10.23
CA THR A 224 -13.65 -5.33 -8.81
C THR A 224 -12.69 -4.35 -8.15
N LEU A 225 -11.53 -4.12 -8.76
CA LEU A 225 -10.50 -3.24 -8.25
C LEU A 225 -11.00 -1.79 -8.14
N ASP A 226 -11.66 -1.26 -9.17
CA ASP A 226 -12.22 0.09 -9.16
C ASP A 226 -13.26 0.28 -8.05
N MET A 227 -14.14 -0.71 -7.83
CA MET A 227 -15.14 -0.67 -6.76
C MET A 227 -14.52 -0.73 -5.36
N LEU A 228 -13.44 -1.50 -5.19
CA LEU A 228 -12.72 -1.58 -3.92
C LEU A 228 -11.94 -0.30 -3.65
N ASP A 229 -11.27 0.26 -4.67
CA ASP A 229 -10.53 1.51 -4.54
C ASP A 229 -11.45 2.70 -4.22
N ASP A 230 -12.70 2.64 -4.69
CA ASP A 230 -13.71 3.67 -4.44
C ASP A 230 -14.28 3.62 -3.02
N ASP A 231 -14.11 2.54 -2.27
CA ASP A 231 -14.60 2.40 -0.90
C ASP A 231 -13.66 3.08 0.10
N ASP A 232 -14.19 4.00 0.89
CA ASP A 232 -13.43 4.74 1.92
C ASP A 232 -12.94 3.85 3.08
N ASP A 233 -13.50 2.66 3.28
CA ASP A 233 -13.06 1.71 4.29
C ASP A 233 -11.92 0.80 3.80
N VAL A 234 -11.75 0.66 2.48
CA VAL A 234 -10.65 -0.09 1.89
C VAL A 234 -9.38 0.77 1.90
N GLN A 235 -8.31 0.26 2.49
CA GLN A 235 -7.02 0.92 2.53
C GLN A 235 -6.17 0.51 1.33
N ASP A 236 -5.91 -0.80 1.22
CA ASP A 236 -5.07 -1.36 0.18
C ASP A 236 -5.74 -2.60 -0.44
N VAL A 237 -5.49 -2.80 -1.72
CA VAL A 237 -5.91 -3.97 -2.49
C VAL A 237 -4.68 -4.57 -3.15
N TYR A 238 -4.42 -5.85 -2.85
CA TYR A 238 -3.33 -6.60 -3.46
C TYR A 238 -3.91 -7.71 -4.32
N HIS A 239 -3.31 -7.95 -5.46
CA HIS A 239 -3.74 -9.01 -6.37
C HIS A 239 -2.55 -9.58 -7.15
N ASN A 240 -2.72 -10.77 -7.68
CA ASN A 240 -1.72 -11.43 -8.51
C ASN A 240 -2.06 -11.42 -10.02
N TRP A 241 -2.96 -10.56 -10.43
CA TRP A 241 -3.20 -10.33 -11.86
C TRP A 241 -1.99 -9.59 -12.46
N ASP A 242 -1.47 -10.13 -13.58
CA ASP A 242 -0.44 -9.50 -14.42
C ASP A 242 -1.14 -8.54 -15.40
N GLU A 243 -1.08 -7.24 -15.11
CA GLU A 243 -1.78 -6.17 -15.86
C GLU A 243 -1.12 -5.87 -17.21
#